data_ef4451ad1772cebbd9faf51c84904b2d
#
_entry.id   ef4451ad1772cebbd9faf51c84904b2d
#
_cell.length_a   1.000
_cell.length_b   1.000
_cell.length_c   1.000
_cell.angle_alpha   90.00
_cell.angle_beta   90.00
_cell.angle_gamma   90.00
#
_symmetry.space_group_name_H-M   'P 1'
#
loop_
_entity.id
_entity.type
_entity.pdbx_description
1 polymer ?
#
loop_
_entity_poly.entity_id
_entity_poly.type
_entity_poly.pdbx_seq_one_letter_code
_entity_poly.pdbx_strand_id
1 'polypeptide(L)'
;MARDRLIECDSVTLIEGDVLAGKHRFAPAVLEAVATAVAASPGGRFLLVANLPYCVATPVISNLLALPRPFDTAVVTVQREMAERMVAAAGSSSYNGLSVWVGSQCRGEILRILPPSVFWPRPKVESAIVRIDLEPARRAAITDLG
;
A
#
# COMPACT_ATOMS: atom_id res chain seq x y z
N MET A 1 1.98 11.38 21.78
CA MET A 1 2.49 12.30 20.74
C MET A 1 1.59 12.37 19.50
N ALA A 2 1.22 11.29 18.80
CA ALA A 2 0.28 11.40 17.67
C ALA A 2 -1.14 11.73 18.13
N ARG A 3 -1.65 11.07 19.18
CA ARG A 3 -2.95 11.35 19.76
C ARG A 3 -3.13 12.81 20.15
N ASP A 4 -2.14 13.40 20.81
CA ASP A 4 -2.21 14.78 21.35
C ASP A 4 -2.32 15.83 20.24
N ARG A 5 -1.82 15.52 19.04
CA ARG A 5 -1.86 16.42 17.88
C ARG A 5 -3.08 16.22 16.98
N LEU A 6 -3.76 15.08 17.08
CA LEU A 6 -4.86 14.69 16.19
C LEU A 6 -6.23 14.73 16.88
N ILE A 7 -6.25 14.92 18.21
CA ILE A 7 -7.47 14.93 19.03
C ILE A 7 -8.47 16.04 18.62
N GLU A 8 -7.98 17.12 18.02
CA GLU A 8 -8.80 18.25 17.58
C GLU A 8 -9.29 18.11 16.12
N CYS A 9 -8.99 17.00 15.46
CA CYS A 9 -9.37 16.78 14.07
C CYS A 9 -10.51 15.78 13.97
N ASP A 10 -11.75 16.25 13.86
CA ASP A 10 -12.97 15.42 13.74
C ASP A 10 -12.96 14.47 12.53
N SER A 11 -12.12 14.77 11.53
CA SER A 11 -11.96 13.96 10.31
C SER A 11 -10.94 12.82 10.43
N VAL A 12 -10.31 12.65 11.61
CA VAL A 12 -9.24 11.66 11.82
C VAL A 12 -9.72 10.55 12.75
N THR A 13 -9.62 9.31 12.29
CA THR A 13 -9.80 8.12 13.14
C THR A 13 -8.44 7.48 13.41
N LEU A 14 -8.04 7.42 14.67
CA LEU A 14 -6.79 6.80 15.10
C LEU A 14 -7.04 5.38 15.60
N ILE A 15 -6.44 4.40 14.93
CA ILE A 15 -6.48 2.99 15.32
C ILE A 15 -5.10 2.60 15.82
N GLU A 16 -5.02 2.15 17.07
CA GLU A 16 -3.79 1.64 17.65
C GLU A 16 -3.79 0.11 17.60
N GLY A 17 -2.79 -0.47 16.94
CA GLY A 17 -2.66 -1.91 16.80
C GLY A 17 -1.89 -2.33 15.57
N ASP A 18 -1.81 -3.64 15.35
CA ASP A 18 -1.26 -4.19 14.12
C ASP A 18 -2.30 -4.02 12.98
N VAL A 19 -1.82 -3.61 11.83
CA VAL A 19 -2.66 -3.47 10.63
C VAL A 19 -3.13 -4.83 10.10
N LEU A 20 -2.38 -5.90 10.39
CA LEU A 20 -2.66 -7.26 9.94
C LEU A 20 -3.02 -8.17 11.12
N ALA A 21 -4.09 -8.94 10.99
CA ALA A 21 -4.44 -10.05 11.89
C ALA A 21 -3.73 -11.37 11.51
N GLY A 22 -2.83 -11.33 10.54
CA GLY A 22 -2.07 -12.46 10.00
C GLY A 22 -1.57 -12.13 8.59
N LYS A 23 -0.83 -13.05 7.96
CA LYS A 23 -0.17 -12.80 6.66
C LYS A 23 -1.13 -12.37 5.54
N HIS A 24 -2.38 -12.81 5.57
CA HIS A 24 -3.33 -12.65 4.47
C HIS A 24 -4.62 -11.91 4.86
N ARG A 25 -4.66 -11.30 6.03
CA ARG A 25 -5.87 -10.61 6.48
C ARG A 25 -5.53 -9.35 7.25
N PHE A 26 -6.27 -8.29 6.97
CA PHE A 26 -6.27 -7.10 7.82
C PHE A 26 -6.92 -7.37 9.17
N ALA A 27 -6.52 -6.61 10.18
CA ALA A 27 -7.23 -6.57 11.45
C ALA A 27 -8.67 -6.08 11.21
N PRO A 28 -9.68 -6.69 11.85
CA PRO A 28 -11.09 -6.32 11.66
C PRO A 28 -11.36 -4.83 11.83
N ALA A 29 -10.76 -4.21 12.85
CA ALA A 29 -10.90 -2.77 13.11
C ALA A 29 -10.42 -1.89 11.94
N VAL A 30 -9.37 -2.32 11.22
CA VAL A 30 -8.87 -1.60 10.04
C VAL A 30 -9.85 -1.71 8.88
N LEU A 31 -10.38 -2.92 8.62
CA LEU A 31 -11.37 -3.13 7.56
C LEU A 31 -12.66 -2.34 7.81
N GLU A 32 -13.14 -2.34 9.06
CA GLU A 32 -14.32 -1.59 9.47
C GLU A 32 -14.12 -0.08 9.29
N ALA A 33 -12.98 0.45 9.70
CA ALA A 33 -12.67 1.87 9.54
C ALA A 33 -12.57 2.27 8.06
N VAL A 34 -11.92 1.44 7.22
CA VAL A 34 -11.84 1.68 5.77
C VAL A 34 -13.24 1.62 5.15
N ALA A 35 -14.04 0.61 5.47
CA ALA A 35 -15.40 0.47 4.94
C ALA A 35 -16.28 1.67 5.34
N THR A 36 -16.20 2.10 6.59
CA THR A 36 -16.94 3.28 7.10
C THR A 36 -16.51 4.56 6.37
N ALA A 37 -15.21 4.79 6.22
CA ALA A 37 -14.70 5.98 5.54
C ALA A 37 -15.09 6.01 4.05
N VAL A 38 -15.02 4.86 3.36
CA VAL A 38 -15.43 4.73 1.96
C VAL A 38 -16.94 4.95 1.81
N ALA A 39 -17.76 4.42 2.71
CA ALA A 39 -19.21 4.61 2.69
C ALA A 39 -19.61 6.06 2.99
N ALA A 40 -18.88 6.76 3.86
CA ALA A 40 -19.13 8.17 4.20
C ALA A 40 -18.76 9.15 3.06
N SER A 41 -18.01 8.69 2.05
CA SER A 41 -17.56 9.54 0.92
C SER A 41 -17.83 8.86 -0.42
N PRO A 42 -19.10 8.73 -0.83
CA PRO A 42 -19.46 8.15 -2.13
C PRO A 42 -18.81 8.93 -3.27
N GLY A 43 -18.07 8.24 -4.16
CA GLY A 43 -17.29 8.86 -5.23
C GLY A 43 -15.98 9.53 -4.79
N GLY A 44 -15.67 9.53 -3.52
CA GLY A 44 -14.38 9.97 -2.98
C GLY A 44 -13.23 9.06 -3.41
N ARG A 45 -12.00 9.60 -3.38
CA ARG A 45 -10.79 8.83 -3.66
C ARG A 45 -10.30 8.13 -2.39
N PHE A 46 -9.95 6.86 -2.52
CA PHE A 46 -9.27 6.11 -1.48
C PHE A 46 -7.75 6.17 -1.71
N LEU A 47 -7.05 6.92 -0.89
CA LEU A 47 -5.60 7.10 -0.97
C LEU A 47 -4.90 6.33 0.16
N LEU A 48 -3.86 5.59 -0.18
CA LEU A 48 -2.94 5.00 0.79
C LEU A 48 -1.65 5.83 0.83
N VAL A 49 -1.33 6.40 1.98
CA VAL A 49 -0.04 7.06 2.21
C VAL A 49 0.62 6.43 3.43
N ALA A 50 1.73 5.73 3.25
CA ALA A 50 2.33 4.98 4.35
C ALA A 50 3.85 4.81 4.23
N ASN A 51 4.53 4.87 5.37
CA ASN A 51 5.87 4.31 5.54
C ASN A 51 5.71 2.90 6.09
N LEU A 52 5.74 1.89 5.21
CA LEU A 52 5.45 0.52 5.58
C LEU A 52 6.68 -0.19 6.17
N PRO A 53 6.54 -0.86 7.32
CA PRO A 53 7.57 -1.77 7.79
C PRO A 53 7.86 -2.84 6.73
N TYR A 54 9.13 -3.14 6.48
CA TYR A 54 9.55 -3.99 5.37
C TYR A 54 8.89 -5.38 5.37
N CYS A 55 8.70 -5.97 6.55
CA CYS A 55 8.12 -7.31 6.69
C CYS A 55 6.61 -7.39 6.35
N VAL A 56 5.89 -6.27 6.41
CA VAL A 56 4.44 -6.24 6.17
C VAL A 56 4.04 -5.54 4.86
N ALA A 57 4.98 -4.92 4.16
CA ALA A 57 4.69 -4.11 2.99
C ALA A 57 4.03 -4.94 1.86
N THR A 58 4.57 -6.13 1.55
CA THR A 58 3.97 -7.03 0.54
C THR A 58 2.55 -7.44 0.91
N PRO A 59 2.29 -8.03 2.09
CA PRO A 59 0.93 -8.43 2.45
C PRO A 59 -0.05 -7.24 2.55
N VAL A 60 0.38 -6.06 2.99
CA VAL A 60 -0.50 -4.89 3.03
C VAL A 60 -0.95 -4.49 1.63
N ILE A 61 -0.01 -4.32 0.68
CA ILE A 61 -0.35 -3.95 -0.70
C ILE A 61 -1.20 -5.03 -1.37
N SER A 62 -0.81 -6.30 -1.23
CA SER A 62 -1.53 -7.42 -1.86
C SER A 62 -2.96 -7.54 -1.34
N ASN A 63 -3.17 -7.43 -0.02
CA ASN A 63 -4.49 -7.51 0.57
C ASN A 63 -5.37 -6.30 0.21
N LEU A 64 -4.79 -5.08 0.12
CA LEU A 64 -5.54 -3.91 -0.33
C LEU A 64 -6.01 -4.04 -1.78
N LEU A 65 -5.15 -4.59 -2.65
CA LEU A 65 -5.51 -4.85 -4.05
C LEU A 65 -6.55 -6.00 -4.19
N ALA A 66 -6.65 -6.90 -3.23
CA ALA A 66 -7.66 -7.95 -3.22
C ALA A 66 -9.04 -7.47 -2.73
N LEU A 67 -9.14 -6.27 -2.11
CA LEU A 67 -10.43 -5.74 -1.65
C LEU A 67 -11.39 -5.48 -2.83
N PRO A 68 -12.71 -5.62 -2.63
CA PRO A 68 -13.72 -5.22 -3.63
C PRO A 68 -13.57 -3.77 -4.07
N ARG A 69 -13.24 -2.88 -3.13
CA ARG A 69 -12.87 -1.48 -3.37
C ARG A 69 -11.42 -1.26 -2.93
N PRO A 70 -10.41 -1.42 -3.81
CA PRO A 70 -9.02 -1.13 -3.51
C PRO A 70 -8.78 0.40 -3.46
N PHE A 71 -7.54 0.78 -3.14
CA PHE A 71 -7.13 2.19 -3.24
C PHE A 71 -7.12 2.67 -4.70
N ASP A 72 -7.34 3.96 -4.90
CA ASP A 72 -7.17 4.61 -6.22
C ASP A 72 -5.70 4.94 -6.48
N THR A 73 -5.00 5.39 -5.46
CA THR A 73 -3.57 5.67 -5.50
C THR A 73 -2.93 5.29 -4.17
N ALA A 74 -1.78 4.63 -4.23
CA ALA A 74 -0.91 4.40 -3.09
C ALA A 74 0.42 5.14 -3.29
N VAL A 75 0.89 5.83 -2.25
CA VAL A 75 2.27 6.35 -2.16
C VAL A 75 2.89 5.76 -0.91
N VAL A 76 3.82 4.86 -1.10
CA VAL A 76 4.40 4.08 0.00
C VAL A 76 5.92 4.14 0.00
N THR A 77 6.51 4.13 1.19
CA THR A 77 7.94 3.90 1.36
C THR A 77 8.15 2.43 1.71
N VAL A 78 8.97 1.76 0.92
CA VAL A 78 9.30 0.33 1.05
C VAL A 78 10.79 0.10 0.81
N GLN A 79 11.30 -1.13 1.00
CA GLN A 79 12.65 -1.48 0.56
C GLN A 79 12.81 -1.27 -0.95
N ARG A 80 13.97 -0.78 -1.39
CA ARG A 80 14.28 -0.55 -2.80
C ARG A 80 14.02 -1.78 -3.67
N GLU A 81 14.49 -2.94 -3.25
CA GLU A 81 14.29 -4.21 -3.96
C GLU A 81 12.79 -4.53 -4.13
N MET A 82 11.98 -4.30 -3.11
CA MET A 82 10.54 -4.50 -3.20
C MET A 82 9.89 -3.52 -4.18
N ALA A 83 10.31 -2.26 -4.15
CA ALA A 83 9.86 -1.25 -5.11
C ALA A 83 10.18 -1.65 -6.55
N GLU A 84 11.41 -2.09 -6.81
CA GLU A 84 11.85 -2.57 -8.13
C GLU A 84 11.01 -3.76 -8.61
N ARG A 85 10.65 -4.69 -7.71
CA ARG A 85 9.75 -5.80 -8.03
C ARG A 85 8.33 -5.34 -8.35
N MET A 86 7.79 -4.36 -7.63
CA MET A 86 6.43 -3.83 -7.88
C MET A 86 6.28 -3.22 -9.26
N VAL A 87 7.33 -2.54 -9.75
CA VAL A 87 7.30 -1.83 -11.05
C VAL A 87 8.00 -2.57 -12.17
N ALA A 88 8.48 -3.79 -11.93
CA ALA A 88 9.25 -4.56 -12.88
C ALA A 88 8.46 -4.88 -14.15
N ALA A 89 9.06 -4.60 -15.30
CA ALA A 89 8.51 -5.01 -16.59
C ALA A 89 8.72 -6.51 -16.85
N ALA A 90 7.83 -7.11 -17.61
CA ALA A 90 7.96 -8.51 -18.03
C ALA A 90 9.32 -8.75 -18.71
N GLY A 91 9.98 -9.85 -18.31
CA GLY A 91 11.31 -10.20 -18.81
C GLY A 91 12.49 -9.55 -18.10
N SER A 92 12.27 -8.62 -17.17
CA SER A 92 13.35 -8.07 -16.34
C SER A 92 13.75 -9.03 -15.21
N SER A 93 14.98 -8.89 -14.68
CA SER A 93 15.51 -9.73 -13.59
C SER A 93 14.74 -9.61 -12.29
N SER A 94 14.06 -8.49 -12.05
CA SER A 94 13.24 -8.24 -10.85
C SER A 94 11.80 -8.74 -11.00
N TYR A 95 11.40 -9.22 -12.19
CA TYR A 95 10.03 -9.65 -12.47
C TYR A 95 9.66 -10.93 -11.70
N ASN A 96 8.56 -10.89 -10.96
CA ASN A 96 8.09 -12.00 -10.13
C ASN A 96 6.57 -11.93 -9.86
N GLY A 97 6.03 -12.77 -8.97
CA GLY A 97 4.60 -12.79 -8.64
C GLY A 97 4.05 -11.44 -8.17
N LEU A 98 4.82 -10.64 -7.42
CA LEU A 98 4.41 -9.30 -7.00
C LEU A 98 4.28 -8.34 -8.20
N SER A 99 5.21 -8.44 -9.17
CA SER A 99 5.15 -7.66 -10.42
C SER A 99 3.89 -7.98 -11.22
N VAL A 100 3.54 -9.28 -11.31
CA VAL A 100 2.31 -9.72 -11.97
C VAL A 100 1.09 -9.18 -11.23
N TRP A 101 1.03 -9.35 -9.91
CA TRP A 101 -0.11 -8.95 -9.09
C TRP A 101 -0.37 -7.45 -9.14
N VAL A 102 0.67 -6.63 -8.99
CA VAL A 102 0.57 -5.18 -9.09
C VAL A 102 0.31 -4.75 -10.53
N GLY A 103 1.10 -5.23 -11.48
CA GLY A 103 1.04 -4.80 -12.89
C GLY A 103 -0.23 -5.20 -13.62
N SER A 104 -0.93 -6.27 -13.18
CA SER A 104 -2.22 -6.66 -13.74
C SER A 104 -3.37 -5.71 -13.36
N GLN A 105 -3.20 -4.92 -12.31
CA GLN A 105 -4.25 -4.05 -11.77
C GLN A 105 -3.87 -2.56 -11.76
N CYS A 106 -2.56 -2.28 -11.76
CA CYS A 106 -2.05 -0.94 -11.48
C CYS A 106 -0.94 -0.55 -12.45
N ARG A 107 -0.65 0.75 -12.43
CA ARG A 107 0.59 1.33 -12.93
C ARG A 107 1.45 1.75 -11.75
N GLY A 108 2.70 1.31 -11.70
CA GLY A 108 3.67 1.64 -10.65
C GLY A 108 4.82 2.51 -11.17
N GLU A 109 5.32 3.39 -10.31
CA GLU A 109 6.47 4.26 -10.57
C GLU A 109 7.30 4.45 -9.30
N ILE A 110 8.63 4.33 -9.39
CA ILE A 110 9.55 4.72 -8.32
C ILE A 110 9.78 6.22 -8.41
N LEU A 111 9.28 6.96 -7.43
CA LEU A 111 9.42 8.42 -7.40
C LEU A 111 10.79 8.85 -6.90
N ARG A 112 11.35 8.10 -5.92
CA ARG A 112 12.63 8.46 -5.30
C ARG A 112 13.27 7.29 -4.59
N ILE A 113 14.59 7.17 -4.69
CA ILE A 113 15.41 6.30 -3.84
C ILE A 113 15.87 7.10 -2.62
N LEU A 114 15.80 6.49 -1.45
CA LEU A 114 16.16 7.07 -0.18
C LEU A 114 17.34 6.32 0.43
N PRO A 115 18.46 6.99 0.72
CA PRO A 115 19.58 6.35 1.39
C PRO A 115 19.25 6.02 2.85
N PRO A 116 19.90 5.02 3.45
CA PRO A 116 19.67 4.64 4.85
C PRO A 116 19.83 5.78 5.86
N SER A 117 20.61 6.80 5.52
CA SER A 117 20.90 7.94 6.40
C SER A 117 19.70 8.83 6.72
N VAL A 118 18.60 8.74 5.95
CA VAL A 118 17.40 9.54 6.20
C VAL A 118 16.46 8.94 7.26
N PHE A 119 16.79 7.73 7.74
CA PHE A 119 15.95 7.01 8.70
C PHE A 119 16.61 6.88 10.08
N TRP A 120 15.78 6.82 11.11
CA TRP A 120 16.16 6.49 12.47
C TRP A 120 15.16 5.50 13.08
N PRO A 121 15.60 4.32 13.56
CA PRO A 121 16.96 3.74 13.40
C PRO A 121 17.33 3.52 11.93
N ARG A 122 18.65 3.58 11.65
CA ARG A 122 19.17 3.46 10.30
C ARG A 122 19.00 2.02 9.77
N PRO A 123 18.29 1.78 8.67
CA PRO A 123 18.18 0.47 8.06
C PRO A 123 19.50 0.06 7.38
N LYS A 124 19.64 -1.24 7.08
CA LYS A 124 20.82 -1.78 6.38
C LYS A 124 20.76 -1.62 4.86
N VAL A 125 19.60 -1.30 4.31
CA VAL A 125 19.32 -1.25 2.87
C VAL A 125 18.66 0.07 2.50
N GLU A 126 18.73 0.43 1.23
CA GLU A 126 18.03 1.58 0.68
C GLU A 126 16.52 1.35 0.67
N SER A 127 15.78 2.43 0.77
CA SER A 127 14.34 2.47 0.60
C SER A 127 13.97 3.17 -0.71
N ALA A 128 12.73 3.04 -1.11
CA ALA A 128 12.18 3.80 -2.22
C ALA A 128 10.78 4.30 -1.90
N ILE A 129 10.46 5.48 -2.40
CA ILE A 129 9.08 5.96 -2.46
C ILE A 129 8.50 5.49 -3.78
N VAL A 130 7.42 4.73 -3.71
CA VAL A 130 6.70 4.18 -4.87
C VAL A 130 5.31 4.76 -4.91
N ARG A 131 4.89 5.19 -6.08
CA ARG A 131 3.51 5.49 -6.41
C ARG A 131 2.92 4.32 -7.20
N ILE A 132 1.70 3.92 -6.82
CA ILE A 132 0.93 2.86 -7.46
C ILE A 132 -0.46 3.43 -7.73
N ASP A 133 -0.84 3.58 -8.97
CA ASP A 133 -2.15 4.05 -9.39
C ASP A 133 -2.97 2.86 -9.90
N LEU A 134 -4.18 2.70 -9.37
CA LEU A 134 -5.12 1.69 -9.87
C LEU A 134 -5.53 2.02 -11.29
N GLU A 135 -5.53 1.01 -12.16
CA GLU A 135 -6.03 1.10 -13.53
C GLU A 135 -7.33 0.28 -13.66
N PRO A 136 -8.50 0.92 -13.57
CA PRO A 136 -9.79 0.21 -13.56
C PRO A 136 -9.98 -0.71 -14.77
N ALA A 137 -9.50 -0.31 -15.94
CA ALA A 137 -9.61 -1.10 -17.15
C ALA A 137 -8.81 -2.42 -17.06
N ARG A 138 -7.59 -2.38 -16.49
CA ARG A 138 -6.77 -3.60 -16.27
C ARG A 138 -7.44 -4.51 -15.25
N ARG A 139 -7.90 -3.93 -14.13
CA ARG A 139 -8.56 -4.68 -13.08
C ARG A 139 -9.84 -5.37 -13.58
N ALA A 140 -10.64 -4.70 -14.40
CA ALA A 140 -11.88 -5.26 -14.95
C ALA A 140 -11.62 -6.44 -15.91
N ALA A 141 -10.42 -6.57 -16.45
CA ALA A 141 -10.04 -7.70 -17.31
C ALA A 141 -9.68 -8.96 -16.51
N ILE A 142 -9.56 -8.87 -15.18
CA ILE A 142 -9.26 -10.03 -14.31
C ILE A 142 -10.57 -10.75 -13.99
N THR A 143 -10.66 -12.01 -14.36
CA THR A 143 -11.86 -12.84 -14.15
C THR A 143 -11.95 -13.43 -12.75
N ASP A 144 -10.82 -13.58 -12.07
CA ASP A 144 -10.74 -14.11 -10.71
C ASP A 144 -9.59 -13.41 -9.96
N LEU A 145 -9.87 -12.91 -8.81
CA LEU A 145 -8.89 -12.25 -7.92
C LEU A 145 -8.41 -13.16 -6.77
N GLY A 146 -8.81 -14.44 -6.75
CA GLY A 146 -8.46 -15.45 -5.74
C GLY A 146 -9.46 -15.57 -4.62
#